data_e8c5a0e2638012996276e46bbb948a93
#
_entry.id   e8c5a0e2638012996276e46bbb948a93
#
_cell.length_a   1.000
_cell.length_b   1.000
_cell.length_c   1.000
_cell.angle_alpha   90.00
_cell.angle_beta   90.00
_cell.angle_gamma   90.00
#
_symmetry.space_group_name_H-M   'P 1'
#
loop_
_entity.id
_entity.type
_entity.pdbx_description
1 polymer ?
#
loop_
_entity_poly.entity_id
_entity_poly.type
_entity_poly.pdbx_seq_one_letter_code
_entity_poly.pdbx_strand_id
1 'polypeptide(L)' 'MSGRPRIKFRHIRNQLKELGIYWVPDKGKGSHGSFVGPDQDGNIQAFTLPRSQQSEVNRDYLAGLRRRFGLIGKKWANFF' A
#
# COMPACT_ATOMS: atom_id res chain seq x y z
N MET A 1 16.07 19.36 -8.81
CA MET A 1 15.72 18.58 -7.67
C MET A 1 14.99 17.30 -8.05
N SER A 2 15.41 16.29 -7.47
CA SER A 2 14.83 15.02 -7.79
C SER A 2 13.38 14.95 -7.35
N GLY A 3 12.71 13.97 -7.79
CA GLY A 3 11.36 13.75 -7.43
C GLY A 3 11.19 13.40 -5.97
N ARG A 4 9.99 13.02 -5.61
CA ARG A 4 9.66 12.69 -4.24
C ARG A 4 10.37 11.41 -3.83
N PRO A 5 10.74 11.32 -2.56
CA PRO A 5 11.37 10.11 -2.07
C PRO A 5 10.40 8.94 -2.14
N ARG A 6 10.95 7.77 -2.37
CA ARG A 6 10.19 6.54 -2.32
C ARG A 6 10.21 6.01 -0.90
N ILE A 7 9.25 5.17 -0.59
CA ILE A 7 9.13 4.58 0.73
C ILE A 7 9.35 3.08 0.60
N LYS A 8 10.12 2.53 1.52
CA LYS A 8 10.42 1.11 1.46
C LYS A 8 9.17 0.28 1.63
N PHE A 9 9.05 -0.72 0.79
CA PHE A 9 7.90 -1.61 0.79
C PHE A 9 7.64 -2.22 2.17
N ARG A 10 8.69 -2.68 2.84
CA ARG A 10 8.51 -3.30 4.15
C ARG A 10 7.96 -2.35 5.20
N HIS A 11 8.30 -1.07 5.08
CA HIS A 11 7.78 -0.06 6.00
C HIS A 11 6.27 0.08 5.82
N ILE A 12 5.85 0.15 4.56
CA ILE A 12 4.44 0.25 4.23
C ILE A 12 3.70 -1.00 4.70
N ARG A 13 4.27 -2.16 4.42
CA ARG A 13 3.67 -3.42 4.81
C ARG A 13 3.47 -3.50 6.33
N ASN A 14 4.48 -3.08 7.09
CA ASN A 14 4.38 -3.12 8.54
C ASN A 14 3.31 -2.19 9.07
N GLN A 15 3.18 -1.00 8.48
CA GLN A 15 2.15 -0.07 8.91
C GLN A 15 0.76 -0.55 8.55
N LEU A 16 0.58 -1.07 7.35
CA LEU A 16 -0.74 -1.57 6.92
C LEU A 16 -1.17 -2.79 7.74
N LYS A 17 -0.22 -3.59 8.14
CA LYS A 17 -0.51 -4.77 8.94
C LYS A 17 -1.22 -4.40 10.25
N GLU A 18 -0.87 -3.27 10.83
CA GLU A 18 -1.52 -2.81 12.04
C GLU A 18 -2.97 -2.39 11.82
N LEU A 19 -3.33 -2.18 10.57
CA LEU A 19 -4.71 -1.85 10.21
C LEU A 19 -5.48 -3.07 9.72
N GLY A 20 -4.87 -4.25 9.79
CA GLY A 20 -5.51 -5.45 9.29
C GLY A 20 -5.40 -5.64 7.78
N ILE A 21 -4.49 -4.91 7.14
CA ILE A 21 -4.28 -4.98 5.70
C ILE A 21 -2.98 -5.75 5.46
N TYR A 22 -3.08 -6.88 4.79
CA TYR A 22 -1.95 -7.79 4.65
C TYR A 22 -1.53 -7.95 3.21
N TRP A 23 -0.23 -8.22 3.02
CA TRP A 23 0.31 -8.48 1.69
C TRP A 23 0.02 -9.93 1.29
N VAL A 24 -0.58 -10.09 0.12
CA VAL A 24 -0.92 -11.39 -0.43
C VAL A 24 -0.21 -11.53 -1.77
N PRO A 25 0.81 -12.38 -1.86
CA PRO A 25 1.50 -12.57 -3.14
C PRO A 25 0.61 -13.28 -4.14
N ASP A 26 0.79 -12.93 -5.40
CA ASP A 26 0.06 -13.57 -6.49
C ASP A 26 0.79 -14.85 -6.87
N LYS A 27 0.23 -15.98 -6.50
CA LYS A 27 0.87 -17.25 -6.72
C LYS A 27 0.98 -17.63 -8.18
N GLY A 28 0.04 -17.19 -8.99
CA GLY A 28 0.02 -17.60 -10.38
C GLY A 28 1.15 -17.02 -11.21
N LYS A 29 1.46 -15.76 -10.99
CA LYS A 29 2.47 -15.05 -11.78
C LYS A 29 3.79 -14.89 -11.07
N GLY A 30 3.79 -14.86 -9.76
CA GLY A 30 5.00 -14.69 -8.99
C GLY A 30 5.61 -13.29 -9.07
N SER A 31 5.03 -12.38 -9.82
CA SER A 31 5.59 -11.04 -9.99
C SER A 31 4.71 -9.94 -9.41
N HIS A 32 3.46 -10.24 -9.12
CA HIS A 32 2.53 -9.26 -8.54
C HIS A 32 2.06 -9.75 -7.19
N GLY A 33 1.46 -8.84 -6.44
CA GLY A 33 0.81 -9.17 -5.21
C GLY A 33 -0.12 -8.03 -4.85
N SER A 34 -0.89 -8.19 -3.80
CA SER A 34 -1.87 -7.19 -3.41
C SER A 34 -1.88 -7.02 -1.90
N PHE A 35 -2.12 -5.78 -1.47
CA PHE A 35 -2.52 -5.52 -0.10
C PHE A 35 -4.02 -5.75 0.00
N VAL A 36 -4.44 -6.57 0.94
CA VAL A 36 -5.83 -6.94 1.11
C VAL A 36 -6.25 -6.73 2.56
N GLY A 37 -7.35 -6.04 2.76
CA GLY A 37 -7.86 -5.81 4.09
C GLY A 37 -8.99 -4.81 4.10
N PRO A 38 -9.45 -4.41 5.27
CA PRO A 38 -10.59 -3.51 5.37
C PRO A 38 -10.19 -2.07 5.11
N ASP A 39 -11.09 -1.33 4.45
CA ASP A 39 -10.98 0.12 4.36
C ASP A 39 -11.58 0.75 5.61
N GLN A 40 -11.74 2.06 5.60
CA GLN A 40 -12.23 2.77 6.79
C GLN A 40 -13.71 2.53 7.06
N ASP A 41 -14.42 1.98 6.10
CA ASP A 41 -15.83 1.62 6.26
C ASP A 41 -16.02 0.14 6.59
N GLY A 42 -14.93 -0.59 6.72
CA GLY A 42 -14.99 -2.02 7.02
C GLY A 42 -15.15 -2.91 5.81
N ASN A 43 -15.13 -2.35 4.62
CA ASN A 43 -15.24 -3.14 3.38
C ASN A 43 -13.87 -3.66 2.97
N ILE A 44 -13.81 -4.92 2.58
CA ILE A 44 -12.55 -5.51 2.15
C ILE A 44 -12.16 -4.97 0.77
N GLN A 45 -10.95 -4.48 0.68
CA GLN A 45 -10.39 -3.93 -0.55
C GLN A 45 -9.10 -4.64 -0.88
N ALA A 46 -8.67 -4.50 -2.13
CA ALA A 46 -7.39 -5.02 -2.58
C ALA A 46 -6.72 -3.97 -3.44
N PHE A 47 -5.40 -3.85 -3.29
CA PHE A 47 -4.62 -2.91 -4.10
C PHE A 47 -3.37 -3.64 -4.58
N THR A 48 -3.27 -3.82 -5.89
CA THR A 48 -2.20 -4.60 -6.51
C THR A 48 -0.96 -3.76 -6.75
N LEU A 49 0.20 -4.30 -6.41
CA LEU A 49 1.49 -3.68 -6.74
C LEU A 49 2.28 -4.60 -7.64
N PRO A 50 2.81 -4.06 -8.75
CA PRO A 50 3.70 -4.85 -9.60
C PRO A 50 5.05 -5.06 -8.91
N ARG A 51 5.81 -5.99 -9.43
CA ARG A 51 7.11 -6.34 -8.85
C ARG A 51 8.03 -5.12 -8.71
N SER A 52 7.98 -4.21 -9.65
CA SER A 52 8.83 -3.02 -9.62
C SER A 52 8.60 -2.15 -8.39
N GLN A 53 7.48 -2.31 -7.71
CA GLN A 53 7.14 -1.53 -6.52
C GLN A 53 7.31 -2.34 -5.23
N GLN A 54 7.85 -3.54 -5.30
CA GLN A 54 7.93 -4.40 -4.12
C GLN A 54 9.22 -4.26 -3.35
N SER A 55 10.01 -3.28 -3.69
CA SER A 55 11.21 -2.93 -2.93
C SER A 55 11.02 -1.53 -2.35
N GLU A 56 10.79 -0.57 -3.23
CA GLU A 56 10.47 0.80 -2.84
C GLU A 56 9.25 1.24 -3.64
N VAL A 57 8.31 1.86 -2.96
CA VAL A 57 7.03 2.24 -3.56
C VAL A 57 7.06 3.73 -3.87
N ASN A 58 6.72 4.11 -5.10
CA ASN A 58 6.71 5.51 -5.44
C ASN A 58 5.41 6.18 -4.99
N ARG A 59 5.42 7.51 -5.01
CA ARG A 59 4.32 8.29 -4.45
C ARG A 59 3.00 8.11 -5.16
N ASP A 60 3.02 7.84 -6.45
CA ASP A 60 1.79 7.65 -7.19
C ASP A 60 1.06 6.40 -6.75
N TYR A 61 1.81 5.32 -6.52
CA TYR A 61 1.23 4.10 -5.99
C TYR A 61 0.73 4.30 -4.57
N LEU A 62 1.48 5.05 -3.76
CA LEU A 62 1.04 5.33 -2.39
C LEU A 62 -0.26 6.11 -2.36
N ALA A 63 -0.41 7.08 -3.26
CA ALA A 63 -1.65 7.86 -3.32
C ALA A 63 -2.83 6.96 -3.67
N GLY A 64 -2.64 6.05 -4.62
CA GLY A 64 -3.67 5.09 -4.99
C GLY A 64 -4.03 4.15 -3.84
N LEU A 65 -3.01 3.65 -3.16
CA LEU A 65 -3.20 2.77 -2.01
C LEU A 65 -4.00 3.47 -0.92
N ARG A 66 -3.63 4.70 -0.60
CA ARG A 66 -4.32 5.46 0.43
C ARG A 66 -5.79 5.68 0.07
N ARG A 67 -6.05 6.02 -1.19
CA ARG A 67 -7.44 6.20 -1.62
C ARG A 67 -8.23 4.91 -1.52
N ARG A 68 -7.61 3.81 -1.92
CA ARG A 68 -8.31 2.52 -1.90
C ARG A 68 -8.75 2.15 -0.49
N PHE A 69 -7.91 2.41 0.50
CA PHE A 69 -8.21 2.02 1.87
C PHE A 69 -8.73 3.18 2.73
N GLY A 70 -8.98 4.33 2.13
CA GLY A 70 -9.54 5.45 2.85
C GLY A 70 -8.58 6.14 3.80
N LEU A 71 -7.28 6.01 3.56
CA LEU A 71 -6.25 6.58 4.44
C LEU A 71 -5.91 8.00 3.98
N ILE A 72 -6.91 8.86 4.01
CA ILE A 72 -6.77 10.24 3.55
C ILE A 72 -7.30 11.18 4.64
N GLY A 73 -6.86 12.44 4.57
CA GLY A 73 -7.24 13.43 5.54
C GLY A 73 -6.17 13.63 6.60
N LYS A 74 -6.42 14.56 7.51
CA LYS A 74 -5.44 14.93 8.53
C LYS A 74 -5.03 13.77 9.42
N LYS A 75 -5.96 12.90 9.72
CA LYS A 75 -5.69 11.74 10.55
C LYS A 75 -4.56 10.88 10.00
N TRP A 76 -4.43 10.86 8.67
CA TRP A 76 -3.47 10.00 8.01
C TRP A 76 -2.30 10.76 7.40
N ALA A 77 -2.15 12.03 7.74
CA ALA A 77 -1.15 12.88 7.09
C ALA A 77 0.28 12.37 7.26
N ASN A 78 0.59 11.79 8.41
CA ASN A 78 1.92 11.29 8.70
C ASN A 78 2.06 9.78 8.56
N PHE A 79 1.05 9.14 8.00
CA PHE A 79 1.07 7.70 7.78
C PHE A 79 1.91 7.45 6.53
N PHE A 80 2.91 6.69 6.57
CA PHE A 80 3.95 6.53 5.57
C PHE A 80 4.87 7.76 5.64
#